data_98247d4ce1208be1430f856d87b2b772
#
_entry.id   98247d4ce1208be1430f856d87b2b772
#
_cell.length_a   1.000
_cell.length_b   1.000
_cell.length_c   1.000
_cell.angle_alpha   90.00
_cell.angle_beta   90.00
_cell.angle_gamma   90.00
#
_symmetry.space_group_name_H-M   'P 1'
#
loop_
_entity.id
_entity.type
_entity.pdbx_description
1 polymer ?
#
loop_
_entity_poly.entity_id
_entity_poly.type
_entity_poly.pdbx_seq_one_letter_code
_entity_poly.pdbx_strand_id
1 'polypeptide(L)'
;QNPRDFPDYDGVNVYGDIGQRFNMTEAFRGAVIPSLVSQGLLSPAGAAQVNYIFANLSPNFFGNYQINASGYNEVDLIDNKASSFKTDIAFHYKPTEDSELILNSKIGSGNTMLHATNRNMLKNFGLQQHKIEYKNKNLGLRFYHTAENSGNTHDVSALGAVMTIAQPGGLNAYFGNYILDYFTNLPSVVDPNPIVGLNTMIYYAQFGYTLNDIIGKGGDLGVHAGARAAADANMLVPGSAAWNTAYERAVNNGIDVFAGGAGILDTSQSNSFEADYNLQDLVEGVDIIVGASYRDYILRSNGTLFTDYTDPIEFTDMGLYAQAQKDIMGGAVKLTGSMRYDKSEFFEGTVT
;
A
#
# COMPACT_ATOMS: atom_id res chain seq x y z
N GLN A 1 -14.12 4.46 -14.52
CA GLN A 1 -13.72 4.72 -15.93
C GLN A 1 -12.40 4.01 -16.18
N ASN A 2 -12.26 3.37 -17.33
CA ASN A 2 -10.98 2.77 -17.71
C ASN A 2 -10.11 3.87 -18.37
N PRO A 3 -8.92 4.19 -17.82
CA PRO A 3 -8.05 5.22 -18.41
C PRO A 3 -7.68 4.98 -19.88
N ARG A 4 -7.68 3.72 -20.34
CA ARG A 4 -7.40 3.40 -21.74
C ARG A 4 -8.49 3.82 -22.71
N ASP A 5 -9.73 3.94 -22.22
CA ASP A 5 -10.91 4.31 -23.03
C ASP A 5 -11.20 5.82 -22.96
N PHE A 6 -10.49 6.56 -22.08
CA PHE A 6 -10.69 7.98 -21.85
C PHE A 6 -9.34 8.71 -21.94
N PRO A 7 -8.97 9.21 -23.12
CA PRO A 7 -7.67 9.88 -23.32
C PRO A 7 -7.47 11.14 -22.47
N ASP A 8 -8.56 11.77 -22.02
CA ASP A 8 -8.52 12.95 -21.14
C ASP A 8 -8.48 12.58 -19.64
N TYR A 9 -8.28 11.31 -19.31
CA TYR A 9 -8.10 10.87 -17.93
C TYR A 9 -6.76 11.41 -17.39
N ASP A 10 -6.84 12.33 -16.45
CA ASP A 10 -5.68 13.01 -15.86
C ASP A 10 -5.07 12.29 -14.64
N GLY A 11 -5.69 11.20 -14.20
CA GLY A 11 -5.22 10.36 -13.09
C GLY A 11 -4.15 9.36 -13.51
N VAL A 12 -3.30 9.69 -14.47
CA VAL A 12 -2.18 8.82 -14.86
C VAL A 12 -1.08 8.96 -13.81
N ASN A 13 -1.14 8.07 -12.81
CA ASN A 13 -0.05 7.93 -11.88
C ASN A 13 0.89 6.82 -12.38
N VAL A 14 2.17 7.02 -12.14
CA VAL A 14 3.21 6.02 -12.30
C VAL A 14 3.63 5.57 -10.92
N TYR A 15 3.79 4.28 -10.73
CA TYR A 15 4.20 3.67 -9.47
C TYR A 15 5.43 2.81 -9.67
N GLY A 16 6.27 2.74 -8.66
CA GLY A 16 7.51 1.97 -8.73
C GLY A 16 8.64 2.69 -9.47
N ASP A 17 8.54 4.00 -9.61
CA ASP A 17 9.59 4.90 -10.14
C ASP A 17 10.73 5.09 -9.12
N ILE A 18 11.22 3.98 -8.58
CA ILE A 18 12.25 3.96 -7.53
C ILE A 18 13.51 4.66 -8.04
N GLY A 19 13.95 5.66 -7.30
CA GLY A 19 15.09 6.49 -7.67
C GLY A 19 16.31 6.27 -6.79
N GLN A 20 17.47 6.41 -7.41
CA GLN A 20 18.77 6.42 -6.72
C GLN A 20 19.61 7.57 -7.20
N ARG A 21 20.31 8.19 -6.26
CA ARG A 21 21.26 9.28 -6.57
C ARG A 21 22.64 8.70 -6.87
N PHE A 22 23.20 9.10 -8.01
CA PHE A 22 24.52 8.67 -8.45
C PHE A 22 25.46 9.86 -8.60
N ASN A 23 26.68 9.71 -8.07
CA ASN A 23 27.82 10.45 -8.59
C ASN A 23 28.30 9.72 -9.84
N MET A 24 28.05 10.31 -11.01
CA MET A 24 28.35 9.65 -12.29
C MET A 24 29.87 9.48 -12.51
N THR A 25 30.69 10.33 -11.88
CA THR A 25 32.17 10.17 -11.95
C THR A 25 32.63 8.94 -11.16
N GLU A 26 32.03 8.68 -9.99
CA GLU A 26 32.29 7.46 -9.23
C GLU A 26 31.75 6.23 -9.96
N ALA A 27 30.57 6.32 -10.57
CA ALA A 27 30.00 5.25 -11.36
C ALA A 27 30.87 4.90 -12.58
N PHE A 28 31.41 5.90 -13.28
CA PHE A 28 32.39 5.69 -14.36
C PHE A 28 33.64 4.97 -13.87
N ARG A 29 34.20 5.40 -12.76
CA ARG A 29 35.41 4.80 -12.16
C ARG A 29 35.17 3.38 -11.70
N GLY A 30 34.02 3.11 -11.07
CA GLY A 30 33.71 1.81 -10.45
C GLY A 30 33.22 0.74 -11.44
N ALA A 31 32.57 1.12 -12.51
CA ALA A 31 31.98 0.20 -13.46
C ALA A 31 32.64 0.23 -14.84
N VAL A 32 32.87 1.43 -15.40
CA VAL A 32 33.27 1.56 -16.80
C VAL A 32 34.78 1.32 -16.96
N ILE A 33 35.62 1.91 -16.13
CA ILE A 33 37.08 1.71 -16.24
C ILE A 33 37.46 0.22 -16.12
N PRO A 34 36.96 -0.55 -15.14
CA PRO A 34 37.23 -1.99 -15.07
C PRO A 34 36.74 -2.75 -16.32
N SER A 35 35.59 -2.36 -16.88
CA SER A 35 35.06 -2.94 -18.11
C SER A 35 35.97 -2.68 -19.31
N LEU A 36 36.48 -1.46 -19.47
CA LEU A 36 37.44 -1.14 -20.54
C LEU A 36 38.75 -1.92 -20.41
N VAL A 37 39.21 -2.15 -19.20
CA VAL A 37 40.40 -2.98 -18.95
C VAL A 37 40.15 -4.45 -19.32
N SER A 38 39.01 -5.00 -18.90
CA SER A 38 38.65 -6.40 -19.20
C SER A 38 38.48 -6.65 -20.71
N GLN A 39 38.05 -5.65 -21.46
CA GLN A 39 37.93 -5.70 -22.91
C GLN A 39 39.26 -5.42 -23.66
N GLY A 40 40.34 -5.12 -22.94
CA GLY A 40 41.63 -4.76 -23.55
C GLY A 40 41.68 -3.40 -24.22
N LEU A 41 40.64 -2.57 -24.02
CA LEU A 41 40.55 -1.21 -24.59
C LEU A 41 41.38 -0.21 -23.77
N LEU A 42 41.67 -0.53 -22.52
CA LEU A 42 42.49 0.27 -21.62
C LEU A 42 43.50 -0.59 -20.89
N SER A 43 44.82 -0.19 -20.91
CA SER A 43 45.81 -0.93 -20.14
C SER A 43 45.64 -0.69 -18.63
N PRO A 44 46.09 -1.62 -17.75
CA PRO A 44 46.05 -1.40 -16.31
C PRO A 44 46.72 -0.08 -15.86
N ALA A 45 47.85 0.28 -16.48
CA ALA A 45 48.55 1.54 -16.19
C ALA A 45 47.73 2.77 -16.64
N GLY A 46 47.10 2.71 -17.82
CA GLY A 46 46.20 3.74 -18.32
C GLY A 46 44.96 3.87 -17.40
N ALA A 47 44.41 2.75 -16.94
CA ALA A 47 43.30 2.74 -15.99
C ALA A 47 43.66 3.41 -14.65
N ALA A 48 44.84 3.17 -14.13
CA ALA A 48 45.33 3.84 -12.91
C ALA A 48 45.44 5.35 -13.11
N GLN A 49 45.93 5.80 -14.25
CA GLN A 49 46.02 7.25 -14.59
C GLN A 49 44.64 7.88 -14.74
N VAL A 50 43.74 7.26 -15.48
CA VAL A 50 42.36 7.74 -15.66
C VAL A 50 41.63 7.82 -14.33
N ASN A 51 41.77 6.77 -13.49
CA ASN A 51 41.24 6.76 -12.13
C ASN A 51 41.78 7.90 -11.27
N TYR A 52 43.10 8.20 -11.35
CA TYR A 52 43.70 9.32 -10.62
C TYR A 52 43.09 10.65 -11.02
N ILE A 53 42.91 10.88 -12.33
CA ILE A 53 42.35 12.12 -12.87
C ILE A 53 40.93 12.35 -12.32
N PHE A 54 40.04 11.38 -12.50
CA PHE A 54 38.66 11.49 -12.06
C PHE A 54 38.46 11.39 -10.55
N ALA A 55 39.42 10.84 -9.81
CA ALA A 55 39.36 10.81 -8.35
C ALA A 55 39.83 12.12 -7.71
N ASN A 56 40.87 12.72 -8.26
CA ASN A 56 41.60 13.77 -7.56
C ASN A 56 41.53 15.13 -8.27
N LEU A 57 41.49 15.15 -9.62
CA LEU A 57 41.46 16.39 -10.38
C LEU A 57 40.06 16.82 -10.76
N SER A 58 39.17 15.89 -11.04
CA SER A 58 37.80 16.19 -11.45
C SER A 58 36.77 15.18 -10.85
N PRO A 59 36.61 15.13 -9.53
CA PRO A 59 35.74 14.13 -8.87
C PRO A 59 34.23 14.29 -9.18
N ASN A 60 33.85 15.42 -9.77
CA ASN A 60 32.47 15.71 -10.19
C ASN A 60 32.34 15.98 -11.69
N PHE A 61 33.27 15.46 -12.52
CA PHE A 61 33.30 15.71 -13.94
C PHE A 61 31.96 15.46 -14.65
N PHE A 62 31.37 14.28 -14.39
CA PHE A 62 30.07 13.91 -14.98
C PHE A 62 28.86 14.38 -14.14
N GLY A 63 29.08 14.98 -12.98
CA GLY A 63 28.01 15.49 -12.10
C GLY A 63 27.30 14.41 -11.26
N ASN A 64 26.24 14.86 -10.60
CA ASN A 64 25.37 14.03 -9.77
C ASN A 64 23.97 14.02 -10.35
N TYR A 65 23.40 12.84 -10.58
CA TYR A 65 22.07 12.66 -11.13
C TYR A 65 21.19 11.84 -10.21
N GLN A 66 19.91 12.22 -10.10
CA GLN A 66 18.85 11.38 -9.59
C GLN A 66 18.30 10.57 -10.76
N ILE A 67 18.56 9.27 -10.77
CA ILE A 67 18.07 8.36 -11.80
C ILE A 67 16.92 7.57 -11.19
N ASN A 68 15.75 7.66 -11.81
CA ASN A 68 14.57 6.92 -11.41
C ASN A 68 14.27 5.82 -12.43
N ALA A 69 13.85 4.65 -11.97
CA ALA A 69 13.24 3.66 -12.84
C ALA A 69 11.95 4.23 -13.45
N SER A 70 11.55 3.74 -14.60
CA SER A 70 10.33 4.25 -15.28
C SER A 70 9.05 3.85 -14.55
N GLY A 71 9.07 2.76 -13.77
CA GLY A 71 7.89 2.27 -13.06
C GLY A 71 6.80 1.77 -14.01
N TYR A 72 5.57 1.68 -13.51
CA TYR A 72 4.41 1.17 -14.23
C TYR A 72 3.23 2.12 -14.12
N ASN A 73 2.44 2.22 -15.18
CA ASN A 73 1.22 3.01 -15.15
C ASN A 73 0.17 2.34 -14.26
N GLU A 74 -0.62 3.14 -13.57
CA GLU A 74 -1.70 2.67 -12.70
C GLU A 74 -2.62 1.65 -13.39
N VAL A 75 -2.94 1.89 -14.67
CA VAL A 75 -3.81 1.01 -15.46
C VAL A 75 -3.27 -0.42 -15.62
N ASP A 76 -1.97 -0.62 -15.48
CA ASP A 76 -1.33 -1.93 -15.55
C ASP A 76 -1.30 -2.66 -14.20
N LEU A 77 -1.45 -1.91 -13.11
CA LEU A 77 -1.39 -2.41 -11.74
C LEU A 77 -2.75 -2.71 -11.11
N ILE A 78 -3.82 -2.08 -11.60
CA ILE A 78 -5.15 -2.18 -11.02
C ILE A 78 -6.18 -2.77 -11.98
N ASP A 79 -7.23 -3.38 -11.40
CA ASP A 79 -8.45 -3.74 -12.13
C ASP A 79 -9.51 -2.66 -11.89
N ASN A 80 -9.82 -1.87 -12.92
CA ASN A 80 -10.82 -0.79 -12.84
C ASN A 80 -12.26 -1.27 -12.76
N LYS A 81 -12.51 -2.58 -12.66
CA LYS A 81 -13.85 -3.14 -12.54
C LYS A 81 -14.29 -3.13 -11.07
N ALA A 82 -15.20 -2.23 -10.76
CA ALA A 82 -15.89 -2.25 -9.48
C ALA A 82 -17.04 -3.26 -9.50
N SER A 83 -17.18 -4.02 -8.43
CA SER A 83 -18.32 -4.92 -8.22
C SER A 83 -18.70 -4.96 -6.75
N SER A 84 -19.97 -5.16 -6.45
CA SER A 84 -20.46 -5.31 -5.09
C SER A 84 -21.60 -6.32 -5.06
N PHE A 85 -21.48 -7.26 -4.15
CA PHE A 85 -22.56 -8.19 -3.80
C PHE A 85 -22.90 -7.98 -2.34
N LYS A 86 -24.19 -7.86 -2.03
CA LYS A 86 -24.69 -7.76 -0.65
C LYS A 86 -25.95 -8.60 -0.51
N THR A 87 -26.03 -9.36 0.57
CA THR A 87 -27.24 -10.10 0.93
C THR A 87 -27.53 -9.92 2.41
N ASP A 88 -28.83 -9.89 2.74
CA ASP A 88 -29.36 -9.82 4.10
C ASP A 88 -30.54 -10.78 4.18
N ILE A 89 -30.38 -11.82 5.00
CA ILE A 89 -31.39 -12.87 5.18
C ILE A 89 -31.75 -12.92 6.66
N ALA A 90 -33.03 -12.81 6.98
CA ALA A 90 -33.52 -12.93 8.34
C ALA A 90 -34.61 -14.01 8.44
N PHE A 91 -34.51 -14.82 9.46
CA PHE A 91 -35.52 -15.77 9.84
C PHE A 91 -36.11 -15.34 11.18
N HIS A 92 -37.44 -15.24 11.24
CA HIS A 92 -38.21 -14.83 12.42
C HIS A 92 -39.07 -15.98 12.90
N TYR A 93 -38.93 -16.32 14.14
CA TYR A 93 -39.76 -17.34 14.81
C TYR A 93 -40.40 -16.77 16.08
N LYS A 94 -41.71 -16.91 16.21
CA LYS A 94 -42.48 -16.46 17.39
C LYS A 94 -42.92 -17.67 18.21
N PRO A 95 -42.16 -18.03 19.27
CA PRO A 95 -42.56 -19.13 20.15
C PRO A 95 -43.85 -18.84 20.89
N THR A 96 -44.11 -17.58 21.23
CA THR A 96 -45.34 -17.07 21.86
C THR A 96 -45.77 -15.76 21.20
N GLU A 97 -46.95 -15.25 21.56
CA GLU A 97 -47.43 -13.96 21.04
C GLU A 97 -46.49 -12.80 21.40
N ASP A 98 -45.85 -12.86 22.55
CA ASP A 98 -45.00 -11.79 23.11
C ASP A 98 -43.50 -12.05 22.92
N SER A 99 -43.10 -13.12 22.28
CA SER A 99 -41.68 -13.44 22.12
C SER A 99 -41.30 -13.71 20.66
N GLU A 100 -40.08 -13.32 20.28
CA GLU A 100 -39.54 -13.52 18.96
C GLU A 100 -38.06 -13.90 19.02
N LEU A 101 -37.69 -14.92 18.25
CA LEU A 101 -36.31 -15.30 17.96
C LEU A 101 -36.00 -14.90 16.51
N ILE A 102 -34.91 -14.13 16.33
CA ILE A 102 -34.46 -13.68 15.04
C ILE A 102 -33.08 -14.22 14.78
N LEU A 103 -32.91 -14.87 13.62
CA LEU A 103 -31.61 -15.24 13.09
C LEU A 103 -31.38 -14.39 11.84
N ASN A 104 -30.33 -13.60 11.82
CA ASN A 104 -30.02 -12.74 10.69
C ASN A 104 -28.58 -12.95 10.23
N SER A 105 -28.39 -13.03 8.93
CA SER A 105 -27.08 -13.15 8.29
C SER A 105 -26.94 -12.11 7.20
N LYS A 106 -25.92 -11.26 7.30
CA LYS A 106 -25.51 -10.26 6.31
C LYS A 106 -24.15 -10.63 5.76
N ILE A 107 -24.07 -10.70 4.45
CA ILE A 107 -22.81 -11.02 3.75
C ILE A 107 -22.63 -9.97 2.65
N GLY A 108 -21.46 -9.35 2.62
CA GLY A 108 -21.05 -8.42 1.60
C GLY A 108 -19.71 -8.81 1.02
N SER A 109 -19.54 -8.68 -0.29
CA SER A 109 -18.25 -8.79 -0.95
C SER A 109 -18.15 -7.82 -2.11
N GLY A 110 -16.93 -7.46 -2.49
CA GLY A 110 -16.78 -6.53 -3.60
C GLY A 110 -15.33 -6.23 -3.97
N ASN A 111 -15.23 -5.54 -5.10
CA ASN A 111 -13.99 -4.99 -5.62
C ASN A 111 -14.18 -3.49 -5.80
N THR A 112 -13.25 -2.69 -5.32
CA THR A 112 -13.28 -1.24 -5.50
C THR A 112 -11.91 -0.64 -5.24
N MET A 113 -11.69 0.56 -5.75
CA MET A 113 -10.53 1.37 -5.41
C MET A 113 -10.87 2.27 -4.22
N LEU A 114 -10.09 2.18 -3.17
CA LEU A 114 -10.14 3.09 -2.03
C LEU A 114 -9.08 4.18 -2.21
N HIS A 115 -9.52 5.42 -2.28
CA HIS A 115 -8.65 6.60 -2.30
C HIS A 115 -8.59 7.17 -0.88
N ALA A 116 -7.45 7.00 -0.22
CA ALA A 116 -7.13 7.60 1.06
C ALA A 116 -5.78 8.31 0.95
N THR A 117 -4.94 8.27 1.97
CA THR A 117 -3.54 8.74 1.89
C THR A 117 -2.77 7.96 0.83
N ASN A 118 -3.03 6.65 0.74
CA ASN A 118 -2.55 5.75 -0.31
C ASN A 118 -3.73 5.30 -1.18
N ARG A 119 -3.44 4.75 -2.35
CA ARG A 119 -4.41 4.07 -3.19
C ARG A 119 -4.37 2.58 -2.90
N ASN A 120 -5.50 2.03 -2.44
CA ASN A 120 -5.63 0.62 -2.15
C ASN A 120 -6.66 0.00 -3.09
N MET A 121 -6.28 -1.05 -3.77
CA MET A 121 -7.20 -1.89 -4.53
C MET A 121 -7.81 -2.92 -3.60
N LEU A 122 -9.08 -2.74 -3.22
CA LEU A 122 -9.85 -3.76 -2.54
C LEU A 122 -10.29 -4.79 -3.58
N LYS A 123 -9.81 -6.02 -3.45
CA LYS A 123 -10.14 -7.10 -4.38
C LYS A 123 -10.57 -8.34 -3.60
N ASN A 124 -11.78 -8.83 -3.93
CA ASN A 124 -12.43 -9.93 -3.21
C ASN A 124 -12.59 -9.65 -1.71
N PHE A 125 -12.69 -8.36 -1.35
CA PHE A 125 -12.98 -7.97 0.04
C PHE A 125 -14.31 -8.54 0.48
N GLY A 126 -14.36 -9.11 1.66
CA GLY A 126 -15.54 -9.73 2.25
C GLY A 126 -15.81 -9.24 3.66
N LEU A 127 -17.07 -9.00 3.97
CA LEU A 127 -17.55 -8.70 5.31
C LEU A 127 -18.80 -9.54 5.58
N GLN A 128 -18.83 -10.20 6.74
CA GLN A 128 -19.99 -10.96 7.17
C GLN A 128 -20.38 -10.61 8.60
N GLN A 129 -21.66 -10.58 8.87
CA GLN A 129 -22.22 -10.39 10.20
C GLN A 129 -23.38 -11.37 10.41
N HIS A 130 -23.32 -12.11 11.49
CA HIS A 130 -24.37 -13.01 11.92
C HIS A 130 -24.93 -12.50 13.24
N LYS A 131 -26.27 -12.47 13.36
CA LYS A 131 -26.96 -12.03 14.56
C LYS A 131 -27.94 -13.10 15.01
N ILE A 132 -27.96 -13.36 16.31
CA ILE A 132 -29.02 -14.07 17.00
C ILE A 132 -29.64 -13.10 17.99
N GLU A 133 -30.94 -12.89 17.90
CA GLU A 133 -31.69 -12.02 18.80
C GLU A 133 -32.91 -12.74 19.35
N TYR A 134 -33.04 -12.72 20.67
CA TYR A 134 -34.28 -13.07 21.37
C TYR A 134 -34.85 -11.81 21.99
N LYS A 135 -36.09 -11.55 21.78
CA LYS A 135 -36.84 -10.49 22.47
C LYS A 135 -38.18 -10.93 22.92
N ASN A 136 -38.59 -10.42 24.06
CA ASN A 136 -39.97 -10.47 24.54
C ASN A 136 -40.39 -9.09 25.05
N LYS A 137 -41.53 -8.99 25.75
CA LYS A 137 -42.06 -7.74 26.29
C LYS A 137 -41.00 -6.96 27.10
N ASN A 138 -40.19 -7.64 27.88
CA ASN A 138 -39.30 -7.01 28.86
C ASN A 138 -37.82 -7.23 28.58
N LEU A 139 -37.45 -8.37 27.96
CA LEU A 139 -36.06 -8.80 27.78
C LEU A 139 -35.67 -8.77 26.31
N GLY A 140 -34.54 -8.12 26.01
CA GLY A 140 -33.83 -8.22 24.75
C GLY A 140 -32.47 -8.86 24.99
N LEU A 141 -32.12 -9.90 24.20
CA LEU A 141 -30.80 -10.52 24.17
C LEU A 141 -30.32 -10.53 22.74
N ARG A 142 -29.09 -10.07 22.47
CA ARG A 142 -28.49 -10.04 21.14
C ARG A 142 -27.08 -10.59 21.21
N PHE A 143 -26.74 -11.39 20.23
CA PHE A 143 -25.40 -11.81 19.92
C PHE A 143 -25.08 -11.49 18.48
N TYR A 144 -23.93 -10.90 18.26
CA TYR A 144 -23.40 -10.63 16.92
C TYR A 144 -22.03 -11.28 16.77
N HIS A 145 -21.80 -11.88 15.63
CA HIS A 145 -20.46 -12.25 15.15
C HIS A 145 -20.21 -11.50 13.87
N THR A 146 -19.13 -10.72 13.82
CA THR A 146 -18.69 -10.00 12.63
C THR A 146 -17.29 -10.47 12.27
N ALA A 147 -17.05 -10.78 11.00
CA ALA A 147 -15.75 -11.15 10.49
C ALA A 147 -15.52 -10.49 9.15
N GLU A 148 -14.30 -10.04 8.92
CA GLU A 148 -13.87 -9.51 7.64
C GLU A 148 -12.77 -10.36 7.02
N ASN A 149 -12.62 -10.21 5.71
CA ASN A 149 -11.55 -10.81 4.94
C ASN A 149 -11.13 -9.81 3.86
N SER A 150 -9.90 -9.36 3.94
CA SER A 150 -9.35 -8.41 2.97
C SER A 150 -9.24 -8.98 1.55
N GLY A 151 -9.34 -10.30 1.37
CA GLY A 151 -9.16 -10.95 0.07
C GLY A 151 -7.76 -10.72 -0.48
N ASN A 152 -7.68 -10.20 -1.71
CA ASN A 152 -6.44 -9.80 -2.37
C ASN A 152 -6.26 -8.25 -2.38
N THR A 153 -6.68 -7.59 -1.31
CA THR A 153 -6.50 -6.15 -1.13
C THR A 153 -5.01 -5.81 -1.07
N HIS A 154 -4.60 -4.77 -1.78
CA HIS A 154 -3.20 -4.37 -1.83
C HIS A 154 -3.01 -2.86 -2.02
N ASP A 155 -1.87 -2.35 -1.57
CA ASP A 155 -1.41 -0.99 -1.82
C ASP A 155 -0.80 -0.90 -3.23
N VAL A 156 -1.28 0.03 -4.05
CA VAL A 156 -0.86 0.18 -5.45
C VAL A 156 0.57 0.70 -5.56
N SER A 157 0.98 1.57 -4.63
CA SER A 157 2.34 2.13 -4.62
C SER A 157 3.38 1.04 -4.27
N ALA A 158 3.06 0.24 -3.24
CA ALA A 158 3.88 -0.90 -2.87
C ALA A 158 3.95 -1.93 -3.99
N LEU A 159 2.81 -2.22 -4.64
CA LEU A 159 2.77 -3.14 -5.79
C LEU A 159 3.66 -2.65 -6.92
N GLY A 160 3.57 -1.38 -7.33
CA GLY A 160 4.43 -0.82 -8.36
C GLY A 160 5.92 -0.95 -8.03
N ALA A 161 6.29 -0.66 -6.77
CA ALA A 161 7.66 -0.82 -6.30
C ALA A 161 8.12 -2.29 -6.34
N VAL A 162 7.28 -3.23 -5.85
CA VAL A 162 7.58 -4.67 -5.91
C VAL A 162 7.76 -5.14 -7.34
N MET A 163 6.89 -4.72 -8.27
CA MET A 163 6.99 -5.11 -9.68
C MET A 163 8.27 -4.59 -10.33
N THR A 164 8.71 -3.38 -9.98
CA THR A 164 9.99 -2.83 -10.46
C THR A 164 11.19 -3.59 -9.88
N ILE A 165 11.13 -4.00 -8.62
CA ILE A 165 12.19 -4.79 -7.98
C ILE A 165 12.22 -6.22 -8.52
N ALA A 166 11.08 -6.80 -8.88
CA ALA A 166 10.94 -8.17 -9.34
C ALA A 166 11.50 -8.43 -10.76
N GLN A 167 11.94 -7.40 -11.47
CA GLN A 167 12.58 -7.56 -12.77
C GLN A 167 13.85 -8.43 -12.68
N PRO A 168 14.30 -9.06 -13.79
CA PRO A 168 15.52 -9.87 -13.81
C PRO A 168 16.75 -9.08 -13.33
N GLY A 169 17.40 -9.58 -12.28
CA GLY A 169 18.54 -8.93 -11.63
C GLY A 169 18.21 -7.75 -10.73
N GLY A 170 16.92 -7.42 -10.56
CA GLY A 170 16.46 -6.37 -9.66
C GLY A 170 16.92 -4.95 -10.02
N LEU A 171 16.84 -4.05 -9.05
CA LEU A 171 17.28 -2.66 -9.22
C LEU A 171 18.76 -2.51 -9.57
N ASN A 172 19.61 -3.42 -9.08
CA ASN A 172 21.05 -3.38 -9.40
C ASN A 172 21.30 -3.60 -10.90
N ALA A 173 20.56 -4.52 -11.53
CA ALA A 173 20.66 -4.72 -12.98
C ALA A 173 20.08 -3.52 -13.75
N TYR A 174 18.96 -2.95 -13.28
CA TYR A 174 18.37 -1.77 -13.88
C TYR A 174 19.37 -0.61 -13.95
N PHE A 175 19.89 -0.21 -12.80
CA PHE A 175 20.83 0.91 -12.72
C PHE A 175 22.18 0.59 -13.36
N GLY A 176 22.63 -0.68 -13.28
CA GLY A 176 23.83 -1.15 -13.96
C GLY A 176 23.74 -1.01 -15.49
N ASN A 177 22.62 -1.45 -16.08
CA ASN A 177 22.36 -1.31 -17.51
C ASN A 177 22.27 0.16 -17.93
N TYR A 178 21.60 0.98 -17.12
CA TYR A 178 21.52 2.42 -17.35
C TYR A 178 22.91 3.07 -17.41
N ILE A 179 23.75 2.84 -16.39
CA ILE A 179 25.09 3.42 -16.31
C ILE A 179 25.97 2.93 -17.44
N LEU A 180 25.90 1.64 -17.77
CA LEU A 180 26.68 1.07 -18.85
C LEU A 180 26.30 1.67 -20.21
N ASP A 181 25.01 1.77 -20.53
CA ASP A 181 24.54 2.36 -21.78
C ASP A 181 24.88 3.84 -21.86
N TYR A 182 24.67 4.59 -20.77
CA TYR A 182 25.02 6.01 -20.70
C TYR A 182 26.48 6.25 -21.07
N PHE A 183 27.41 5.55 -20.44
CA PHE A 183 28.85 5.74 -20.71
C PHE A 183 29.33 5.09 -22.01
N THR A 184 28.59 4.16 -22.57
CA THR A 184 28.86 3.61 -23.90
C THR A 184 28.56 4.66 -24.99
N ASN A 185 27.50 5.44 -24.83
CA ASN A 185 27.01 6.37 -25.84
C ASN A 185 27.47 7.81 -25.63
N LEU A 186 27.80 8.20 -24.39
CA LEU A 186 28.23 9.56 -24.05
C LEU A 186 29.42 10.08 -24.87
N PRO A 187 30.49 9.29 -25.12
CA PRO A 187 31.63 9.76 -25.89
C PRO A 187 31.27 10.25 -27.29
N SER A 188 30.25 9.63 -27.91
CA SER A 188 29.79 10.01 -29.26
C SER A 188 29.05 11.36 -29.29
N VAL A 189 28.65 11.91 -28.14
CA VAL A 189 28.10 13.27 -28.02
C VAL A 189 29.24 14.32 -28.06
N VAL A 190 30.41 13.95 -27.53
CA VAL A 190 31.60 14.80 -27.51
C VAL A 190 32.28 14.82 -28.88
N ASP A 191 32.41 13.67 -29.52
CA ASP A 191 32.97 13.49 -30.86
C ASP A 191 32.31 12.29 -31.56
N PRO A 192 31.96 12.35 -32.86
CA PRO A 192 31.42 11.22 -33.60
C PRO A 192 32.28 9.94 -33.54
N ASN A 193 33.59 10.09 -33.35
CA ASN A 193 34.46 8.97 -33.00
C ASN A 193 34.52 8.81 -31.48
N PRO A 194 33.93 7.74 -30.88
CA PRO A 194 33.84 7.58 -29.44
C PRO A 194 35.20 7.48 -28.73
N ILE A 195 36.25 7.01 -29.42
CA ILE A 195 37.62 6.97 -28.86
C ILE A 195 38.16 8.39 -28.72
N VAL A 196 37.94 9.23 -29.72
CA VAL A 196 38.35 10.65 -29.68
C VAL A 196 37.54 11.38 -28.61
N GLY A 197 36.23 11.13 -28.53
CA GLY A 197 35.36 11.71 -27.52
C GLY A 197 35.79 11.37 -26.10
N LEU A 198 36.10 10.07 -25.83
CA LEU A 198 36.59 9.63 -24.52
C LEU A 198 37.94 10.30 -24.16
N ASN A 199 38.90 10.35 -25.11
CA ASN A 199 40.19 10.99 -24.89
C ASN A 199 40.01 12.49 -24.64
N THR A 200 39.09 13.15 -25.34
CA THR A 200 38.73 14.55 -25.14
C THR A 200 38.21 14.81 -23.73
N MET A 201 37.29 13.97 -23.23
CA MET A 201 36.79 14.08 -21.86
C MET A 201 37.93 13.93 -20.84
N ILE A 202 38.78 12.91 -20.99
CA ILE A 202 39.95 12.68 -20.11
C ILE A 202 40.91 13.89 -20.17
N TYR A 203 41.17 14.44 -21.34
CA TYR A 203 42.02 15.61 -21.49
C TYR A 203 41.47 16.83 -20.73
N TYR A 204 40.20 17.18 -20.91
CA TYR A 204 39.58 18.31 -20.20
C TYR A 204 39.48 18.08 -18.69
N ALA A 205 39.23 16.84 -18.25
CA ALA A 205 39.20 16.48 -16.83
C ALA A 205 40.53 16.75 -16.10
N GLN A 206 41.67 16.63 -16.77
CA GLN A 206 42.99 16.95 -16.19
C GLN A 206 43.11 18.43 -15.78
N PHE A 207 42.36 19.32 -16.41
CA PHE A 207 42.37 20.76 -16.17
C PHE A 207 41.20 21.24 -15.31
N GLY A 208 40.44 20.30 -14.69
CA GLY A 208 39.34 20.62 -13.78
C GLY A 208 38.04 21.07 -14.46
N TYR A 209 37.91 20.88 -15.78
CA TYR A 209 36.65 21.12 -16.49
C TYR A 209 35.63 20.02 -16.12
N THR A 210 34.36 20.35 -16.37
CA THR A 210 33.22 19.39 -16.24
C THR A 210 32.71 18.98 -17.63
N LEU A 211 31.90 17.94 -17.69
CA LEU A 211 31.21 17.52 -18.91
C LEU A 211 30.39 18.69 -19.51
N ASN A 212 29.68 19.44 -18.67
CA ASN A 212 28.88 20.59 -19.12
C ASN A 212 29.72 21.70 -19.78
N ASP A 213 30.99 21.84 -19.41
CA ASP A 213 31.89 22.80 -20.07
C ASP A 213 32.24 22.39 -21.50
N ILE A 214 32.10 21.09 -21.81
CA ILE A 214 32.43 20.55 -23.14
C ILE A 214 31.19 20.52 -24.05
N ILE A 215 30.07 19.97 -23.55
CA ILE A 215 28.87 19.72 -24.36
C ILE A 215 27.72 20.71 -24.07
N GLY A 216 27.91 21.61 -23.14
CA GLY A 216 26.85 22.51 -22.64
C GLY A 216 25.88 21.79 -21.66
N LYS A 217 25.17 22.59 -20.89
CA LYS A 217 24.20 22.09 -19.93
C LYS A 217 23.05 21.33 -20.63
N GLY A 218 22.88 20.07 -20.27
CA GLY A 218 21.85 19.20 -20.86
C GLY A 218 22.21 18.63 -22.24
N GLY A 219 23.46 18.79 -22.69
CA GLY A 219 23.92 18.16 -23.93
C GLY A 219 23.86 16.63 -23.93
N ASP A 220 23.78 16.02 -22.76
CA ASP A 220 23.68 14.58 -22.54
C ASP A 220 22.22 14.06 -22.35
N LEU A 221 21.21 14.91 -22.47
CA LEU A 221 19.82 14.51 -22.28
C LEU A 221 19.38 13.35 -23.19
N GLY A 222 19.85 13.36 -24.44
CA GLY A 222 19.60 12.26 -25.38
C GLY A 222 20.23 10.94 -24.93
N VAL A 223 21.42 10.99 -24.31
CA VAL A 223 22.12 9.83 -23.77
C VAL A 223 21.35 9.28 -22.56
N HIS A 224 20.89 10.16 -21.68
CA HIS A 224 20.02 9.76 -20.55
C HIS A 224 18.73 9.09 -21.01
N ALA A 225 18.11 9.58 -22.08
CA ALA A 225 16.90 8.96 -22.64
C ALA A 225 17.20 7.56 -23.22
N GLY A 226 18.30 7.38 -23.93
CA GLY A 226 18.76 6.09 -24.44
C GLY A 226 19.08 5.10 -23.32
N ALA A 227 19.82 5.53 -22.31
CA ALA A 227 20.19 4.72 -21.17
C ALA A 227 18.95 4.24 -20.37
N ARG A 228 17.93 5.10 -20.23
CA ARG A 228 16.64 4.72 -19.64
C ARG A 228 15.96 3.65 -20.47
N ALA A 229 15.87 3.83 -21.78
CA ALA A 229 15.24 2.84 -22.66
C ALA A 229 15.96 1.48 -22.62
N ALA A 230 17.30 1.48 -22.52
CA ALA A 230 18.09 0.26 -22.36
C ALA A 230 17.84 -0.44 -21.01
N ALA A 231 17.70 0.32 -19.93
CA ALA A 231 17.35 -0.22 -18.62
C ALA A 231 15.92 -0.77 -18.59
N ASP A 232 14.96 -0.06 -19.17
CA ASP A 232 13.55 -0.43 -19.25
C ASP A 232 13.30 -1.71 -20.06
N ALA A 233 14.18 -2.04 -21.00
CA ALA A 233 14.06 -3.23 -21.84
C ALA A 233 14.01 -4.55 -21.05
N ASN A 234 14.48 -4.55 -19.80
CA ASN A 234 14.46 -5.71 -18.90
C ASN A 234 13.31 -5.67 -17.89
N MET A 235 12.48 -4.63 -17.89
CA MET A 235 11.33 -4.56 -16.99
C MET A 235 10.30 -5.64 -17.33
N LEU A 236 9.54 -6.07 -16.32
CA LEU A 236 8.45 -7.02 -16.51
C LEU A 236 7.37 -6.40 -17.41
N VAL A 237 6.98 -7.12 -18.45
CA VAL A 237 5.95 -6.66 -19.38
C VAL A 237 4.56 -6.97 -18.81
N PRO A 238 3.69 -5.97 -18.58
CA PRO A 238 2.34 -6.16 -18.09
C PRO A 238 1.57 -7.23 -18.88
N GLY A 239 0.95 -8.19 -18.17
CA GLY A 239 0.20 -9.30 -18.73
C GLY A 239 1.05 -10.50 -19.20
N SER A 240 2.39 -10.43 -19.16
CA SER A 240 3.24 -11.59 -19.43
C SER A 240 3.15 -12.64 -18.30
N ALA A 241 3.59 -13.88 -18.58
CA ALA A 241 3.61 -14.93 -17.56
C ALA A 241 4.49 -14.55 -16.35
N ALA A 242 5.64 -13.93 -16.59
CA ALA A 242 6.54 -13.46 -15.52
C ALA A 242 5.89 -12.33 -14.70
N TRP A 243 5.22 -11.39 -15.36
CA TRP A 243 4.43 -10.35 -14.72
C TRP A 243 3.35 -10.95 -13.81
N ASN A 244 2.51 -11.85 -14.35
CA ASN A 244 1.41 -12.43 -13.62
C ASN A 244 1.90 -13.19 -12.37
N THR A 245 2.99 -13.96 -12.51
CA THR A 245 3.60 -14.66 -11.36
C THR A 245 4.10 -13.69 -10.28
N ALA A 246 4.78 -12.62 -10.67
CA ALA A 246 5.26 -11.59 -9.74
C ALA A 246 4.09 -10.84 -9.08
N TYR A 247 3.08 -10.47 -9.86
CA TYR A 247 1.88 -9.79 -9.40
C TYR A 247 1.11 -10.62 -8.36
N GLU A 248 0.80 -11.89 -8.69
CA GLU A 248 0.10 -12.80 -7.78
C GLU A 248 0.87 -12.99 -6.47
N ARG A 249 2.19 -13.14 -6.55
CA ARG A 249 3.03 -13.23 -5.36
C ARG A 249 2.95 -11.94 -4.53
N ALA A 250 3.05 -10.78 -5.16
CA ALA A 250 3.07 -9.49 -4.49
C ALA A 250 1.76 -9.21 -3.73
N VAL A 251 0.60 -9.49 -4.35
CA VAL A 251 -0.70 -9.21 -3.72
C VAL A 251 -1.10 -10.23 -2.65
N ASN A 252 -0.50 -11.42 -2.65
CA ASN A 252 -0.76 -12.46 -1.65
C ASN A 252 0.24 -12.42 -0.47
N ASN A 253 1.33 -11.68 -0.59
CA ASN A 253 2.29 -11.46 0.49
C ASN A 253 1.98 -10.14 1.20
N GLY A 254 2.04 -10.16 2.54
CA GLY A 254 1.88 -8.96 3.36
C GLY A 254 2.84 -7.85 2.94
N ILE A 255 2.38 -6.61 3.06
CA ILE A 255 3.09 -5.42 2.59
C ILE A 255 4.50 -5.31 3.20
N ASP A 256 5.48 -5.62 2.39
CA ASP A 256 6.91 -5.42 2.58
C ASP A 256 7.54 -5.41 1.19
N VAL A 257 7.82 -4.23 0.68
CA VAL A 257 8.32 -4.04 -0.70
C VAL A 257 9.61 -4.80 -0.95
N PHE A 258 10.52 -4.85 0.03
CA PHE A 258 11.80 -5.53 -0.12
C PHE A 258 11.70 -7.06 0.03
N ALA A 259 10.69 -7.54 0.75
CA ALA A 259 10.34 -8.96 0.80
C ALA A 259 9.43 -9.39 -0.37
N GLY A 260 9.01 -8.45 -1.20
CA GLY A 260 8.20 -8.69 -2.40
C GLY A 260 6.70 -8.81 -2.12
N GLY A 261 6.21 -8.08 -1.12
CA GLY A 261 4.80 -8.03 -0.74
C GLY A 261 4.18 -6.64 -0.87
N ALA A 262 2.92 -6.59 -1.28
CA ALA A 262 2.09 -5.39 -1.39
C ALA A 262 0.69 -5.60 -0.78
N GLY A 263 0.37 -6.82 -0.32
CA GLY A 263 -0.92 -7.21 0.19
C GLY A 263 -1.24 -6.58 1.55
N ILE A 264 -2.47 -6.16 1.71
CA ILE A 264 -3.05 -5.76 2.99
C ILE A 264 -3.89 -6.93 3.48
N LEU A 265 -3.37 -7.63 4.48
CA LEU A 265 -4.01 -8.82 5.03
C LEU A 265 -4.89 -8.40 6.21
N ASP A 266 -6.12 -8.86 6.23
CA ASP A 266 -7.01 -8.69 7.37
C ASP A 266 -8.03 -9.83 7.43
N THR A 267 -8.06 -10.51 8.57
CA THR A 267 -9.06 -11.53 8.92
C THR A 267 -9.58 -11.29 10.33
N SER A 268 -9.71 -10.02 10.69
CA SER A 268 -10.20 -9.60 12.01
C SER A 268 -11.64 -9.97 12.21
N GLN A 269 -12.00 -10.21 13.46
CA GLN A 269 -13.35 -10.57 13.86
C GLN A 269 -13.72 -9.98 15.21
N SER A 270 -15.02 -9.87 15.47
CA SER A 270 -15.52 -9.47 16.76
C SER A 270 -16.81 -10.23 17.13
N ASN A 271 -16.97 -10.49 18.41
CA ASN A 271 -18.23 -10.96 18.99
C ASN A 271 -18.80 -9.90 19.91
N SER A 272 -20.11 -9.71 19.87
CA SER A 272 -20.80 -8.74 20.72
C SER A 272 -22.02 -9.39 21.37
N PHE A 273 -22.11 -9.25 22.67
CA PHE A 273 -23.26 -9.64 23.47
C PHE A 273 -23.92 -8.40 24.02
N GLU A 274 -25.24 -8.29 23.85
CA GLU A 274 -26.04 -7.21 24.41
C GLU A 274 -27.26 -7.79 25.10
N ALA A 275 -27.54 -7.25 26.26
CA ALA A 275 -28.74 -7.59 27.02
C ALA A 275 -29.42 -6.30 27.51
N ASP A 276 -30.72 -6.23 27.38
CA ASP A 276 -31.54 -5.15 27.94
C ASP A 276 -32.79 -5.69 28.61
N TYR A 277 -33.19 -5.04 29.69
CA TYR A 277 -34.40 -5.39 30.42
C TYR A 277 -35.22 -4.14 30.72
N ASN A 278 -36.49 -4.18 30.35
CA ASN A 278 -37.47 -3.13 30.65
C ASN A 278 -38.20 -3.49 31.97
N LEU A 279 -38.08 -2.59 32.95
CA LEU A 279 -38.63 -2.74 34.29
C LEU A 279 -40.10 -2.28 34.40
N GLN A 280 -40.80 -2.06 33.29
CA GLN A 280 -42.16 -1.48 33.25
C GLN A 280 -43.18 -2.26 34.10
N ASP A 281 -43.00 -3.58 34.27
CA ASP A 281 -43.89 -4.42 35.08
C ASP A 281 -43.48 -4.44 36.56
N LEU A 282 -42.33 -3.88 36.94
CA LEU A 282 -41.79 -3.84 38.30
C LEU A 282 -41.86 -2.45 38.93
N VAL A 283 -41.92 -1.36 38.11
CA VAL A 283 -41.91 0.01 38.58
C VAL A 283 -43.06 0.77 37.93
N GLU A 284 -44.11 1.08 38.71
CA GLU A 284 -45.23 1.84 38.19
C GLU A 284 -44.91 3.31 37.95
N GLY A 285 -45.39 3.85 36.84
CA GLY A 285 -45.34 5.29 36.51
C GLY A 285 -44.01 5.84 36.06
N VAL A 286 -42.99 4.96 35.83
CA VAL A 286 -41.70 5.31 35.24
C VAL A 286 -41.27 4.15 34.36
N ASP A 287 -40.95 4.41 33.11
CA ASP A 287 -40.35 3.42 32.22
C ASP A 287 -38.83 3.39 32.44
N ILE A 288 -38.33 2.28 32.95
CA ILE A 288 -36.90 2.11 33.21
C ILE A 288 -36.38 0.94 32.38
N ILE A 289 -35.30 1.22 31.60
CA ILE A 289 -34.57 0.19 30.85
C ILE A 289 -33.15 0.16 31.39
N VAL A 290 -32.70 -1.04 31.74
CA VAL A 290 -31.30 -1.30 32.09
C VAL A 290 -30.68 -2.22 31.05
N GLY A 291 -29.38 -2.07 30.77
CA GLY A 291 -28.75 -2.97 29.83
C GLY A 291 -27.25 -3.07 30.04
N ALA A 292 -26.69 -4.11 29.45
CA ALA A 292 -25.28 -4.42 29.45
C ALA A 292 -24.83 -4.80 28.04
N SER A 293 -23.59 -4.51 27.73
CA SER A 293 -22.91 -4.93 26.50
C SER A 293 -21.52 -5.45 26.82
N TYR A 294 -21.10 -6.47 26.09
CA TYR A 294 -19.75 -7.02 26.12
C TYR A 294 -19.32 -7.29 24.70
N ARG A 295 -18.11 -6.88 24.34
CA ARG A 295 -17.52 -7.13 23.04
C ARG A 295 -16.12 -7.67 23.21
N ASP A 296 -15.77 -8.67 22.43
CA ASP A 296 -14.40 -9.11 22.22
C ASP A 296 -13.99 -8.86 20.77
N TYR A 297 -12.76 -8.47 20.61
CA TYR A 297 -12.12 -8.19 19.33
C TYR A 297 -10.90 -9.07 19.16
N ILE A 298 -10.74 -9.62 17.99
CA ILE A 298 -9.59 -10.41 17.58
C ILE A 298 -9.07 -9.77 16.28
N LEU A 299 -8.03 -8.92 16.39
CA LEU A 299 -7.41 -8.27 15.25
C LEU A 299 -6.33 -9.16 14.69
N ARG A 300 -6.42 -9.46 13.38
CA ARG A 300 -5.50 -10.36 12.70
C ARG A 300 -5.15 -9.82 11.31
N SER A 301 -3.98 -9.18 11.22
CA SER A 301 -3.47 -8.59 9.98
C SER A 301 -2.09 -9.12 9.57
N ASN A 302 -1.46 -9.98 10.38
CA ASN A 302 -0.09 -10.44 10.19
C ASN A 302 0.90 -9.27 10.02
N GLY A 303 0.73 -8.21 10.80
CA GLY A 303 1.60 -7.03 10.79
C GLY A 303 1.34 -6.04 9.66
N THR A 304 0.32 -6.24 8.80
CA THR A 304 0.05 -5.32 7.68
C THR A 304 -0.74 -4.08 8.06
N LEU A 305 -1.60 -4.16 9.08
CA LEU A 305 -2.41 -3.06 9.61
C LEU A 305 -2.12 -2.80 11.09
N PHE A 306 -1.91 -3.86 11.86
CA PHE A 306 -1.65 -3.83 13.30
C PHE A 306 -0.29 -4.45 13.61
N THR A 307 0.19 -4.29 14.84
CA THR A 307 1.49 -4.87 15.28
C THR A 307 1.33 -6.34 15.75
N ASP A 308 0.53 -7.11 15.04
CA ASP A 308 0.17 -8.51 15.29
C ASP A 308 1.08 -9.51 14.53
N TYR A 309 2.39 -9.27 14.56
CA TYR A 309 3.39 -10.06 13.78
C TYR A 309 3.47 -11.54 14.17
N THR A 310 3.20 -11.86 15.42
CA THR A 310 3.27 -13.24 15.94
C THR A 310 1.92 -13.78 16.33
N ASP A 311 1.16 -13.01 17.09
CA ASP A 311 -0.13 -13.40 17.63
C ASP A 311 -1.18 -12.30 17.36
N PRO A 312 -2.46 -12.65 17.21
CA PRO A 312 -3.53 -11.66 17.09
C PRO A 312 -3.57 -10.72 18.29
N ILE A 313 -4.02 -9.49 18.08
CA ILE A 313 -4.31 -8.58 19.17
C ILE A 313 -5.74 -8.83 19.64
N GLU A 314 -5.88 -9.26 20.88
CA GLU A 314 -7.18 -9.53 21.51
C GLU A 314 -7.44 -8.46 22.58
N PHE A 315 -8.65 -7.94 22.64
CA PHE A 315 -9.09 -7.03 23.68
C PHE A 315 -10.61 -7.03 23.83
N THR A 316 -11.08 -6.51 24.96
CA THR A 316 -12.48 -6.52 25.33
C THR A 316 -13.00 -5.15 25.73
N ASP A 317 -14.27 -4.89 25.40
CA ASP A 317 -15.03 -3.73 25.86
C ASP A 317 -16.29 -4.17 26.60
N MET A 318 -16.67 -3.46 27.65
CA MET A 318 -17.92 -3.66 28.37
C MET A 318 -18.63 -2.33 28.62
N GLY A 319 -19.95 -2.38 28.60
CA GLY A 319 -20.79 -1.24 28.90
C GLY A 319 -21.98 -1.62 29.76
N LEU A 320 -22.37 -0.73 30.66
CA LEU A 320 -23.61 -0.82 31.45
C LEU A 320 -24.38 0.47 31.26
N TYR A 321 -25.68 0.40 31.10
CA TYR A 321 -26.49 1.60 31.02
C TYR A 321 -27.83 1.44 31.74
N ALA A 322 -28.37 2.58 32.15
CA ALA A 322 -29.72 2.71 32.64
C ALA A 322 -30.36 3.96 32.06
N GLN A 323 -31.61 3.86 31.64
CA GLN A 323 -32.44 4.94 31.16
C GLN A 323 -33.75 4.95 31.90
N ALA A 324 -34.18 6.09 32.37
CA ALA A 324 -35.51 6.27 32.97
C ALA A 324 -36.28 7.34 32.21
N GLN A 325 -37.57 7.09 31.96
CA GLN A 325 -38.47 8.01 31.29
C GLN A 325 -39.79 8.10 32.09
N LYS A 326 -40.26 9.32 32.26
CA LYS A 326 -41.53 9.57 32.95
C LYS A 326 -42.33 10.62 32.19
N ASP A 327 -43.62 10.32 31.97
CA ASP A 327 -44.61 11.30 31.51
C ASP A 327 -45.22 12.01 32.71
N ILE A 328 -45.21 13.34 32.66
CA ILE A 328 -45.79 14.22 33.68
C ILE A 328 -46.85 15.16 33.05
N MET A 329 -47.64 15.77 33.88
CA MET A 329 -48.72 16.66 33.44
C MET A 329 -49.70 15.99 32.47
N GLY A 330 -50.09 14.72 32.73
CA GLY A 330 -51.00 14.01 31.85
C GLY A 330 -50.44 13.69 30.47
N GLY A 331 -49.12 13.58 30.32
CA GLY A 331 -48.42 13.29 29.07
C GLY A 331 -48.01 14.52 28.27
N ALA A 332 -48.29 15.74 28.79
CA ALA A 332 -47.86 16.98 28.14
C ALA A 332 -46.36 17.21 28.18
N VAL A 333 -45.66 16.63 29.15
CA VAL A 333 -44.21 16.72 29.30
C VAL A 333 -43.61 15.31 29.52
N LYS A 334 -42.61 14.98 28.75
CA LYS A 334 -41.81 13.73 28.87
C LYS A 334 -40.44 14.07 29.37
N LEU A 335 -40.06 13.51 30.53
CA LEU A 335 -38.71 13.60 31.09
C LEU A 335 -37.95 12.31 30.82
N THR A 336 -36.74 12.41 30.26
CA THR A 336 -35.86 11.28 30.05
C THR A 336 -34.50 11.59 30.63
N GLY A 337 -33.95 10.63 31.41
CA GLY A 337 -32.58 10.66 31.92
C GLY A 337 -31.89 9.34 31.62
N SER A 338 -30.63 9.39 31.26
CA SER A 338 -29.82 8.19 31.02
C SER A 338 -28.43 8.35 31.61
N MET A 339 -27.86 7.21 31.98
CA MET A 339 -26.48 7.11 32.45
C MET A 339 -25.85 5.86 31.85
N ARG A 340 -24.59 5.97 31.42
CA ARG A 340 -23.86 4.87 30.85
C ARG A 340 -22.45 4.81 31.47
N TYR A 341 -21.97 3.62 31.76
CA TYR A 341 -20.59 3.34 32.12
C TYR A 341 -19.97 2.43 31.05
N ASP A 342 -18.84 2.85 30.48
CA ASP A 342 -18.08 2.09 29.51
C ASP A 342 -16.66 1.86 30.02
N LYS A 343 -16.14 0.65 29.82
CA LYS A 343 -14.78 0.26 30.12
C LYS A 343 -14.20 -0.56 28.99
N SER A 344 -13.05 -0.13 28.49
CA SER A 344 -12.21 -0.89 27.58
C SER A 344 -10.99 -1.44 28.31
N GLU A 345 -10.37 -2.47 27.77
CA GLU A 345 -9.08 -2.96 28.27
C GLU A 345 -7.96 -1.92 28.14
N PHE A 346 -8.05 -1.06 27.13
CA PHE A 346 -7.06 -0.01 26.87
C PHE A 346 -7.30 1.32 27.60
N PHE A 347 -8.51 1.53 28.13
CA PHE A 347 -8.90 2.81 28.73
C PHE A 347 -9.54 2.61 30.08
N GLU A 348 -9.36 3.58 30.98
CA GLU A 348 -10.10 3.62 32.24
C GLU A 348 -11.60 3.79 32.01
N GLY A 349 -12.41 3.26 32.94
CA GLY A 349 -13.86 3.35 32.84
C GLY A 349 -14.35 4.80 32.84
N THR A 350 -15.29 5.10 31.95
CA THR A 350 -15.90 6.44 31.80
C THR A 350 -17.39 6.37 32.04
N VAL A 351 -17.91 7.37 32.76
CA VAL A 351 -19.37 7.56 32.96
C VAL A 351 -19.85 8.74 32.13
N THR A 352 -20.92 8.54 31.39
CA THR A 352 -21.58 9.56 30.58
C THR A 352 -23.07 9.67 30.92
#